data_48b5d30692c35fdad94ce9fab05c2167
#
_entry.id   48b5d30692c35fdad94ce9fab05c2167
#
_cell.length_a   1.000
_cell.length_b   1.000
_cell.length_c   1.000
_cell.angle_alpha   90.00
_cell.angle_beta   90.00
_cell.angle_gamma   90.00
#
_symmetry.space_group_name_H-M   'P 1'
#
loop_
_entity.id
_entity.type
_entity.pdbx_description
1 polymer ?
#
loop_
_entity_poly.entity_id
_entity_poly.type
_entity_poly.pdbx_seq_one_letter_code
_entity_poly.pdbx_strand_id
1 'polypeptide(L)'
;MGLLLKEGIDINLIKSAFLAFSVIGFLITLINIIPIFKKRLPNYTLQLAGLIGNTSFLGIPIALALLPSKTINFTIGFDLGTTLFAWIFGPFFLQEKSNSNNIPKIKELFNALINSPASRGIIGVLLAYLFQIDEILGNYLWIPARIVIALAIIVVGTRLGIITNQNERILDLNEEIKFSILLKLFILPFIIFLVSKFLNFNFYQSSAVILQAATPTAISTILMAEAYGVKQKISSKILFTTTLISIITIPLLKMFMNLFI
;
A
#
# COMPACT_ATOMS: atom_id res chain seq x y z
N MET A 1 -3.29 13.44 7.05
CA MET A 1 -4.12 14.47 7.71
C MET A 1 -4.18 15.76 6.88
N GLY A 2 -3.10 16.53 6.72
CA GLY A 2 -3.14 17.83 6.03
C GLY A 2 -3.76 17.82 4.63
N LEU A 3 -3.48 16.80 3.80
CA LEU A 3 -4.10 16.65 2.48
C LEU A 3 -5.61 16.41 2.57
N LEU A 4 -6.04 15.54 3.49
CA LEU A 4 -7.46 15.23 3.68
C LEU A 4 -8.27 16.43 4.19
N LEU A 5 -7.68 17.23 5.09
CA LEU A 5 -8.32 18.44 5.58
C LEU A 5 -8.46 19.51 4.49
N LYS A 6 -7.48 19.58 3.57
CA LYS A 6 -7.53 20.57 2.48
C LYS A 6 -8.51 20.19 1.37
N GLU A 7 -8.57 18.91 1.01
CA GLU A 7 -9.43 18.42 -0.10
C GLU A 7 -10.82 17.98 0.38
N GLY A 8 -11.01 17.85 1.70
CA GLY A 8 -12.23 17.34 2.30
C GLY A 8 -12.37 15.81 2.24
N ILE A 9 -13.23 15.26 3.09
CA ILE A 9 -13.61 13.84 3.04
C ILE A 9 -14.86 13.72 2.16
N ASP A 10 -14.76 12.91 1.10
CA ASP A 10 -15.88 12.60 0.23
C ASP A 10 -16.13 11.07 0.15
N ILE A 11 -17.24 10.72 -0.47
CA ILE A 11 -17.61 9.32 -0.69
C ILE A 11 -16.58 8.55 -1.53
N ASN A 12 -15.79 9.24 -2.35
CA ASN A 12 -14.78 8.64 -3.21
C ASN A 12 -13.62 8.07 -2.41
N LEU A 13 -13.24 8.73 -1.31
CA LEU A 13 -12.26 8.22 -0.36
C LEU A 13 -12.72 6.88 0.22
N ILE A 14 -13.98 6.78 0.65
CA ILE A 14 -14.54 5.55 1.23
C ILE A 14 -14.62 4.44 0.17
N LYS A 15 -15.09 4.77 -1.04
CA LYS A 15 -15.19 3.81 -2.15
C LYS A 15 -13.83 3.20 -2.50
N SER A 16 -12.79 4.02 -2.63
CA SER A 16 -11.45 3.54 -2.96
C SER A 16 -10.78 2.79 -1.81
N ALA A 17 -11.04 3.18 -0.56
CA ALA A 17 -10.58 2.44 0.61
C ALA A 17 -11.20 1.04 0.67
N PHE A 18 -12.51 0.96 0.49
CA PHE A 18 -13.24 -0.31 0.46
C PHE A 18 -12.80 -1.21 -0.70
N LEU A 19 -12.57 -0.63 -1.88
CA LEU A 19 -12.05 -1.34 -3.05
C LEU A 19 -10.69 -1.98 -2.75
N ALA A 20 -9.73 -1.19 -2.26
CA ALA A 20 -8.39 -1.68 -1.94
C ALA A 20 -8.43 -2.80 -0.89
N PHE A 21 -9.14 -2.58 0.21
CA PHE A 21 -9.28 -3.53 1.30
C PHE A 21 -9.90 -4.86 0.82
N SER A 22 -11.00 -4.78 0.07
CA SER A 22 -11.75 -5.95 -0.40
C SER A 22 -10.97 -6.74 -1.45
N VAL A 23 -10.32 -6.07 -2.41
CA VAL A 23 -9.54 -6.77 -3.45
C VAL A 23 -8.33 -7.46 -2.85
N ILE A 24 -7.60 -6.84 -1.93
CA ILE A 24 -6.45 -7.46 -1.26
C ILE A 24 -6.92 -8.66 -0.43
N GLY A 25 -8.01 -8.53 0.34
CA GLY A 25 -8.58 -9.62 1.11
C GLY A 25 -9.04 -10.79 0.24
N PHE A 26 -9.73 -10.49 -0.86
CA PHE A 26 -10.15 -11.49 -1.84
C PHE A 26 -8.95 -12.23 -2.44
N LEU A 27 -7.90 -11.50 -2.86
CA LEU A 27 -6.72 -12.12 -3.46
C LEU A 27 -5.94 -13.00 -2.49
N ILE A 28 -5.77 -12.59 -1.23
CA ILE A 28 -5.15 -13.46 -0.22
C ILE A 28 -5.97 -14.73 -0.01
N THR A 29 -7.28 -14.62 0.07
CA THR A 29 -8.18 -15.75 0.20
C THR A 29 -8.07 -16.69 -1.01
N LEU A 30 -8.11 -16.14 -2.22
CA LEU A 30 -7.97 -16.87 -3.48
C LEU A 30 -6.62 -17.62 -3.56
N ILE A 31 -5.51 -16.96 -3.21
CA ILE A 31 -4.17 -17.55 -3.19
C ILE A 31 -4.13 -18.74 -2.24
N ASN A 32 -4.79 -18.68 -1.10
CA ASN A 32 -4.77 -19.74 -0.11
C ASN A 32 -5.74 -20.89 -0.42
N ILE A 33 -6.82 -20.66 -1.18
CA ILE A 33 -7.78 -21.68 -1.60
C ILE A 33 -7.28 -22.44 -2.83
N ILE A 34 -6.67 -21.75 -3.81
CA ILE A 34 -6.27 -22.37 -5.07
C ILE A 34 -4.87 -22.98 -4.93
N PRO A 35 -4.72 -24.34 -5.05
CA PRO A 35 -3.43 -25.02 -4.80
C PRO A 35 -2.27 -24.51 -5.68
N ILE A 36 -2.54 -24.15 -6.94
CA ILE A 36 -1.52 -23.64 -7.87
C ILE A 36 -0.93 -22.33 -7.35
N PHE A 37 -1.75 -21.40 -6.88
CA PHE A 37 -1.30 -20.13 -6.33
C PHE A 37 -0.64 -20.31 -4.96
N LYS A 38 -1.20 -21.20 -4.11
CA LYS A 38 -0.59 -21.54 -2.83
C LYS A 38 0.83 -22.11 -2.99
N LYS A 39 1.05 -22.94 -4.02
CA LYS A 39 2.38 -23.49 -4.35
C LYS A 39 3.36 -22.39 -4.79
N ARG A 40 2.88 -21.36 -5.52
CA ARG A 40 3.70 -20.23 -5.98
C ARG A 40 3.99 -19.22 -4.88
N LEU A 41 3.07 -19.04 -3.93
CA LEU A 41 3.15 -18.10 -2.81
C LEU A 41 2.87 -18.82 -1.49
N PRO A 42 3.77 -19.74 -1.05
CA PRO A 42 3.51 -20.64 0.09
C PRO A 42 3.50 -19.93 1.45
N ASN A 43 4.02 -18.72 1.52
CA ASN A 43 4.17 -17.95 2.75
C ASN A 43 3.39 -16.64 2.71
N TYR A 44 2.80 -16.26 3.83
CA TYR A 44 2.16 -14.95 3.96
C TYR A 44 3.12 -13.76 3.75
N THR A 45 4.41 -13.91 4.05
CA THR A 45 5.43 -12.88 3.74
C THR A 45 5.49 -12.57 2.25
N LEU A 46 5.48 -13.61 1.38
CA LEU A 46 5.44 -13.45 -0.08
C LEU A 46 4.12 -12.85 -0.55
N GLN A 47 3.00 -13.30 0.03
CA GLN A 47 1.66 -12.82 -0.32
C GLN A 47 1.49 -11.35 0.05
N LEU A 48 1.86 -10.96 1.27
CA LEU A 48 1.79 -9.57 1.73
C LEU A 48 2.72 -8.67 0.92
N ALA A 49 3.97 -9.11 0.67
CA ALA A 49 4.89 -8.33 -0.16
C ALA A 49 4.41 -8.18 -1.63
N GLY A 50 3.68 -9.17 -2.15
CA GLY A 50 3.07 -9.14 -3.48
C GLY A 50 1.76 -8.35 -3.57
N LEU A 51 1.13 -7.97 -2.46
CA LEU A 51 -0.18 -7.31 -2.46
C LEU A 51 -0.13 -5.92 -1.80
N ILE A 52 0.66 -5.74 -0.74
CA ILE A 52 0.73 -4.47 -0.03
C ILE A 52 1.72 -3.52 -0.72
N GLY A 53 1.20 -2.42 -1.25
CA GLY A 53 1.96 -1.41 -1.97
C GLY A 53 2.47 -0.28 -1.09
N ASN A 54 3.55 0.37 -1.50
CA ASN A 54 4.09 1.58 -0.90
C ASN A 54 3.27 2.81 -1.34
N THR A 55 1.98 2.74 -1.06
CA THR A 55 0.96 3.70 -1.49
C THR A 55 1.13 5.06 -0.82
N SER A 56 1.56 5.09 0.46
CA SER A 56 1.79 6.34 1.19
C SER A 56 3.08 7.06 0.75
N PHE A 57 4.24 6.37 0.78
CA PHE A 57 5.56 7.02 0.58
C PHE A 57 5.92 7.21 -0.90
N LEU A 58 5.39 6.40 -1.80
CA LEU A 58 5.60 6.53 -3.24
C LEU A 58 4.30 6.81 -4.00
N GLY A 59 3.22 6.14 -3.68
CA GLY A 59 1.97 6.27 -4.41
C GLY A 59 1.37 7.67 -4.35
N ILE A 60 1.25 8.28 -3.16
CA ILE A 60 0.73 9.64 -3.01
C ILE A 60 1.63 10.66 -3.73
N PRO A 61 2.97 10.70 -3.52
CA PRO A 61 3.84 11.60 -4.27
C PRO A 61 3.71 11.49 -5.78
N ILE A 62 3.71 10.25 -6.29
CA ILE A 62 3.60 9.98 -7.74
C ILE A 62 2.24 10.41 -8.28
N ALA A 63 1.16 10.14 -7.54
CA ALA A 63 -0.18 10.57 -7.94
C ALA A 63 -0.30 12.10 -7.99
N LEU A 64 0.26 12.81 -7.00
CA LEU A 64 0.30 14.28 -6.98
C LEU A 64 1.12 14.87 -8.15
N ALA A 65 2.14 14.15 -8.63
CA ALA A 65 2.95 14.59 -9.75
C ALA A 65 2.31 14.29 -11.12
N LEU A 66 1.58 13.18 -11.25
CA LEU A 66 1.10 12.66 -12.53
C LEU A 66 -0.40 12.83 -12.78
N LEU A 67 -1.19 13.06 -11.74
CA LEU A 67 -2.65 13.11 -11.82
C LEU A 67 -3.19 14.46 -11.32
N PRO A 68 -4.36 14.89 -11.79
CA PRO A 68 -5.01 16.12 -11.31
C PRO A 68 -5.38 16.02 -9.81
N SER A 69 -5.44 17.17 -9.13
CA SER A 69 -5.79 17.25 -7.69
C SER A 69 -7.12 16.57 -7.34
N LYS A 70 -8.12 16.59 -8.22
CA LYS A 70 -9.41 15.90 -8.02
C LYS A 70 -9.31 14.38 -7.83
N THR A 71 -8.14 13.78 -8.04
CA THR A 71 -7.89 12.35 -7.80
C THR A 71 -7.41 12.04 -6.38
N ILE A 72 -7.11 13.07 -5.57
CA ILE A 72 -6.44 12.91 -4.27
C ILE A 72 -7.27 12.03 -3.33
N ASN A 73 -8.60 12.22 -3.27
CA ASN A 73 -9.46 11.42 -2.40
C ASN A 73 -9.45 9.93 -2.76
N PHE A 74 -9.43 9.59 -4.05
CA PHE A 74 -9.25 8.20 -4.49
C PHE A 74 -7.87 7.66 -4.14
N THR A 75 -6.83 8.47 -4.32
CA THR A 75 -5.44 8.12 -4.01
C THR A 75 -5.27 7.83 -2.52
N ILE A 76 -5.72 8.73 -1.66
CA ILE A 76 -5.60 8.59 -0.20
C ILE A 76 -6.52 7.47 0.31
N GLY A 77 -7.73 7.35 -0.23
CA GLY A 77 -8.64 6.27 0.13
C GLY A 77 -8.05 4.90 -0.16
N PHE A 78 -7.46 4.70 -1.33
CA PHE A 78 -6.78 3.43 -1.67
C PHE A 78 -5.62 3.13 -0.72
N ASP A 79 -4.79 4.13 -0.41
CA ASP A 79 -3.72 4.02 0.58
C ASP A 79 -4.27 3.60 1.95
N LEU A 80 -5.34 4.21 2.37
CA LEU A 80 -6.02 3.94 3.63
C LEU A 80 -6.52 2.50 3.70
N GLY A 81 -7.22 2.02 2.66
CA GLY A 81 -7.70 0.65 2.57
C GLY A 81 -6.57 -0.38 2.60
N THR A 82 -5.49 -0.12 1.84
CA THR A 82 -4.28 -0.96 1.83
C THR A 82 -3.62 -1.00 3.20
N THR A 83 -3.46 0.16 3.83
CA THR A 83 -2.80 0.29 5.14
C THR A 83 -3.63 -0.35 6.25
N LEU A 84 -4.93 -0.12 6.28
CA LEU A 84 -5.83 -0.76 7.25
C LEU A 84 -5.78 -2.29 7.11
N PHE A 85 -5.84 -2.80 5.88
CA PHE A 85 -5.72 -4.24 5.65
C PHE A 85 -4.39 -4.79 6.18
N ALA A 86 -3.27 -4.12 5.85
CA ALA A 86 -1.94 -4.53 6.29
C ALA A 86 -1.80 -4.56 7.81
N TRP A 87 -2.29 -3.55 8.52
CA TRP A 87 -2.16 -3.47 9.98
C TRP A 87 -3.16 -4.35 10.75
N ILE A 88 -4.33 -4.64 10.18
CA ILE A 88 -5.31 -5.54 10.81
C ILE A 88 -4.89 -7.00 10.59
N PHE A 89 -4.65 -7.39 9.34
CA PHE A 89 -4.46 -8.80 8.98
C PHE A 89 -2.99 -9.21 8.86
N GLY A 90 -2.06 -8.28 8.59
CA GLY A 90 -0.63 -8.60 8.48
C GLY A 90 -0.07 -9.30 9.72
N PRO A 91 -0.27 -8.75 10.94
CA PRO A 91 0.11 -9.40 12.18
C PRO A 91 -0.48 -10.81 12.33
N PHE A 92 -1.78 -10.95 12.06
CA PHE A 92 -2.48 -12.23 12.14
C PHE A 92 -1.86 -13.30 11.23
N PHE A 93 -1.61 -12.95 9.96
CA PHE A 93 -1.04 -13.88 8.98
C PHE A 93 0.42 -14.23 9.26
N LEU A 94 1.20 -13.31 9.81
CA LEU A 94 2.63 -13.55 10.08
C LEU A 94 2.86 -14.32 11.37
N GLN A 95 1.99 -14.16 12.36
CA GLN A 95 2.09 -14.82 13.66
C GLN A 95 1.82 -16.32 13.57
N GLU A 96 0.96 -16.78 12.67
CA GLU A 96 0.64 -18.21 12.49
C GLU A 96 1.88 -19.09 12.23
N LYS A 97 3.00 -18.50 11.80
CA LYS A 97 4.30 -19.20 11.56
C LYS A 97 5.39 -18.91 12.58
N SER A 98 5.18 -17.97 13.47
CA SER A 98 6.03 -17.79 14.63
C SER A 98 5.59 -18.83 15.67
N ASN A 99 6.51 -19.67 16.15
CA ASN A 99 6.25 -20.73 17.15
C ASN A 99 5.71 -20.21 18.52
N SER A 100 5.21 -19.00 18.57
CA SER A 100 4.52 -18.45 19.72
C SER A 100 3.04 -18.86 19.66
N ASN A 101 2.61 -19.74 20.58
CA ASN A 101 1.22 -20.19 20.77
C ASN A 101 0.22 -19.06 21.15
N ASN A 102 0.58 -17.81 20.97
CA ASN A 102 -0.25 -16.67 21.28
C ASN A 102 -0.91 -16.12 20.01
N ILE A 103 -2.13 -16.58 19.74
CA ILE A 103 -3.03 -15.89 18.80
C ILE A 103 -3.16 -14.43 19.31
N PRO A 104 -2.93 -13.40 18.46
CA PRO A 104 -3.07 -12.02 18.91
C PRO A 104 -4.48 -11.84 19.46
N LYS A 105 -4.56 -11.43 20.72
CA LYS A 105 -5.84 -11.14 21.34
C LYS A 105 -6.49 -10.00 20.53
N ILE A 106 -7.80 -10.04 20.37
CA ILE A 106 -8.58 -8.97 19.68
C ILE A 106 -8.15 -7.58 20.19
N LYS A 107 -7.82 -7.47 21.47
CA LYS A 107 -7.31 -6.25 22.10
C LYS A 107 -5.97 -5.79 21.50
N GLU A 108 -5.07 -6.69 21.13
CA GLU A 108 -3.77 -6.37 20.53
C GLU A 108 -3.94 -5.88 19.08
N LEU A 109 -4.83 -6.52 18.33
CA LEU A 109 -5.20 -6.08 16.98
C LEU A 109 -5.86 -4.69 17.01
N PHE A 110 -6.77 -4.47 17.96
CA PHE A 110 -7.41 -3.17 18.15
C PHE A 110 -6.41 -2.08 18.55
N ASN A 111 -5.48 -2.38 19.46
CA ASN A 111 -4.41 -1.48 19.83
C ASN A 111 -3.46 -1.18 18.64
N ALA A 112 -3.10 -2.19 17.85
CA ALA A 112 -2.28 -1.99 16.66
C ALA A 112 -2.98 -1.11 15.62
N LEU A 113 -4.28 -1.30 15.44
CA LEU A 113 -5.10 -0.49 14.55
C LEU A 113 -5.15 0.97 15.00
N ILE A 114 -5.52 1.25 16.25
CA ILE A 114 -5.60 2.63 16.78
C ILE A 114 -4.24 3.32 16.75
N ASN A 115 -3.17 2.59 17.02
CA ASN A 115 -1.82 3.14 17.02
C ASN A 115 -1.21 3.26 15.62
N SER A 116 -1.88 2.77 14.57
CA SER A 116 -1.38 2.93 13.21
C SER A 116 -1.35 4.42 12.80
N PRO A 117 -0.36 4.85 12.02
CA PRO A 117 -0.29 6.24 11.53
C PRO A 117 -1.54 6.64 10.72
N ALA A 118 -2.11 5.70 9.97
CA ALA A 118 -3.32 5.92 9.18
C ALA A 118 -4.53 6.20 10.08
N SER A 119 -4.76 5.36 11.10
CA SER A 119 -5.88 5.55 12.04
C SER A 119 -5.75 6.85 12.83
N ARG A 120 -4.56 7.17 13.31
CA ARG A 120 -4.31 8.46 13.99
C ARG A 120 -4.56 9.65 13.08
N GLY A 121 -4.18 9.54 11.80
CA GLY A 121 -4.46 10.55 10.79
C GLY A 121 -5.97 10.77 10.58
N ILE A 122 -6.75 9.67 10.48
CA ILE A 122 -8.21 9.72 10.34
C ILE A 122 -8.87 10.30 11.60
N ILE A 123 -8.49 9.79 12.77
CA ILE A 123 -9.04 10.29 14.04
C ILE A 123 -8.78 11.79 14.17
N GLY A 124 -7.57 12.26 13.83
CA GLY A 124 -7.26 13.67 13.84
C GLY A 124 -8.10 14.49 12.86
N VAL A 125 -8.41 13.94 11.68
CA VAL A 125 -9.30 14.61 10.70
C VAL A 125 -10.73 14.64 11.23
N LEU A 126 -11.26 13.54 11.77
CA LEU A 126 -12.60 13.49 12.33
C LEU A 126 -12.78 14.46 13.51
N LEU A 127 -11.77 14.56 14.39
CA LEU A 127 -11.77 15.54 15.47
C LEU A 127 -11.75 16.97 14.95
N ALA A 128 -10.96 17.25 13.89
CA ALA A 128 -10.94 18.57 13.29
C ALA A 128 -12.32 19.00 12.76
N TYR A 129 -13.04 18.09 12.08
CA TYR A 129 -14.41 18.32 11.64
C TYR A 129 -15.39 18.49 12.81
N LEU A 130 -15.26 17.65 13.84
CA LEU A 130 -16.13 17.73 15.03
C LEU A 130 -16.01 19.08 15.75
N PHE A 131 -14.78 19.62 15.84
CA PHE A 131 -14.52 20.93 16.45
C PHE A 131 -14.61 22.10 15.48
N GLN A 132 -14.97 21.87 14.21
CA GLN A 132 -15.09 22.91 13.17
C GLN A 132 -13.80 23.71 12.95
N ILE A 133 -12.65 23.06 13.10
CA ILE A 133 -11.31 23.66 12.89
C ILE A 133 -10.59 23.08 11.67
N ASP A 134 -11.31 22.33 10.83
CA ASP A 134 -10.80 21.64 9.65
C ASP A 134 -10.20 22.61 8.62
N GLU A 135 -10.85 23.74 8.33
CA GLU A 135 -10.31 24.77 7.42
C GLU A 135 -9.01 25.38 7.96
N ILE A 136 -9.00 25.74 9.25
CA ILE A 136 -7.84 26.35 9.89
C ILE A 136 -6.67 25.38 9.84
N LEU A 137 -6.87 24.16 10.34
CA LEU A 137 -5.83 23.11 10.34
C LEU A 137 -5.42 22.70 8.92
N GLY A 138 -6.35 22.64 7.96
CA GLY A 138 -6.06 22.35 6.57
C GLY A 138 -5.09 23.34 5.95
N ASN A 139 -5.29 24.63 6.19
CA ASN A 139 -4.40 25.69 5.71
C ASN A 139 -3.01 25.64 6.37
N TYR A 140 -2.92 25.43 7.69
CA TYR A 140 -1.65 25.32 8.39
C TYR A 140 -0.88 24.02 8.07
N LEU A 141 -1.57 22.90 7.91
CA LEU A 141 -0.94 21.60 7.67
C LEU A 141 -0.65 21.30 6.19
N TRP A 142 -1.11 22.12 5.27
CA TRP A 142 -0.88 21.93 3.83
C TRP A 142 0.60 21.94 3.44
N ILE A 143 1.34 22.95 3.89
CA ILE A 143 2.78 23.08 3.62
C ILE A 143 3.58 21.95 4.31
N PRO A 144 3.42 21.70 5.63
CA PRO A 144 4.03 20.56 6.29
C PRO A 144 3.75 19.22 5.61
N ALA A 145 2.50 18.99 5.15
CA ALA A 145 2.15 17.76 4.45
C ALA A 145 2.97 17.55 3.16
N ARG A 146 3.18 18.61 2.37
CA ARG A 146 4.02 18.56 1.16
C ARG A 146 5.48 18.30 1.47
N ILE A 147 6.02 18.89 2.52
CA ILE A 147 7.39 18.66 2.97
C ILE A 147 7.56 17.18 3.39
N VAL A 148 6.62 16.64 4.17
CA VAL A 148 6.65 15.23 4.58
C VAL A 148 6.59 14.29 3.38
N ILE A 149 5.82 14.62 2.34
CA ILE A 149 5.76 13.83 1.10
C ILE A 149 7.13 13.81 0.40
N ALA A 150 7.80 14.95 0.30
CA ALA A 150 9.14 15.00 -0.28
C ALA A 150 10.15 14.20 0.55
N LEU A 151 10.11 14.33 1.88
CA LEU A 151 10.95 13.55 2.79
C LEU A 151 10.68 12.05 2.73
N ALA A 152 9.46 11.64 2.42
CA ALA A 152 9.10 10.23 2.27
C ALA A 152 9.94 9.53 1.17
N ILE A 153 10.23 10.22 0.08
CA ILE A 153 11.08 9.69 -1.01
C ILE A 153 12.51 9.46 -0.50
N ILE A 154 13.03 10.37 0.31
CA ILE A 154 14.36 10.22 0.93
C ILE A 154 14.39 9.02 1.86
N VAL A 155 13.35 8.80 2.67
CA VAL A 155 13.22 7.62 3.54
C VAL A 155 13.21 6.33 2.73
N VAL A 156 12.52 6.29 1.59
CA VAL A 156 12.56 5.13 0.69
C VAL A 156 13.97 4.90 0.17
N GLY A 157 14.64 5.95 -0.32
CA GLY A 157 16.01 5.87 -0.83
C GLY A 157 17.01 5.38 0.21
N THR A 158 16.98 5.93 1.42
CA THR A 158 17.86 5.48 2.53
C THR A 158 17.59 4.03 2.91
N ARG A 159 16.31 3.60 2.96
CA ARG A 159 15.97 2.21 3.25
C ARG A 159 16.49 1.25 2.18
N LEU A 160 16.39 1.61 0.89
CA LEU A 160 16.98 0.84 -0.19
C LEU A 160 18.51 0.71 -0.06
N GLY A 161 19.20 1.79 0.28
CA GLY A 161 20.64 1.79 0.52
C GLY A 161 21.05 0.84 1.66
N ILE A 162 20.32 0.86 2.78
CA ILE A 162 20.57 -0.05 3.90
C ILE A 162 20.37 -1.52 3.46
N ILE A 163 19.29 -1.80 2.73
CA ILE A 163 18.98 -3.16 2.24
C ILE A 163 20.09 -3.66 1.31
N THR A 164 20.60 -2.81 0.43
CA THR A 164 21.66 -3.16 -0.51
C THR A 164 22.96 -3.49 0.23
N ASN A 165 23.33 -2.70 1.24
CA ASN A 165 24.53 -2.96 2.04
C ASN A 165 24.45 -4.25 2.87
N GLN A 166 23.26 -4.66 3.31
CA GLN A 166 23.06 -5.84 4.13
C GLN A 166 22.94 -7.15 3.34
N ASN A 167 22.72 -7.09 2.03
CA ASN A 167 22.43 -8.25 1.21
C ASN A 167 23.32 -8.32 -0.03
N GLU A 168 24.42 -9.05 0.02
CA GLU A 168 25.35 -9.23 -1.10
C GLU A 168 24.70 -9.84 -2.37
N ARG A 169 23.59 -10.60 -2.22
CA ARG A 169 22.87 -11.25 -3.33
C ARG A 169 21.41 -10.84 -3.38
N ILE A 170 21.15 -9.52 -3.37
CA ILE A 170 19.79 -9.01 -3.34
C ILE A 170 19.00 -9.34 -4.61
N LEU A 171 19.68 -9.50 -5.75
CA LEU A 171 19.08 -9.82 -7.06
C LEU A 171 18.99 -11.33 -7.33
N ASP A 172 19.46 -12.17 -6.40
CA ASP A 172 19.25 -13.62 -6.51
C ASP A 172 17.81 -13.95 -6.10
N LEU A 173 16.93 -14.07 -7.12
CA LEU A 173 15.49 -14.20 -7.00
C LEU A 173 15.06 -15.63 -7.34
N ASN A 174 14.49 -16.35 -6.39
CA ASN A 174 13.83 -17.63 -6.64
C ASN A 174 12.46 -17.41 -7.32
N GLU A 175 11.85 -18.48 -7.83
CA GLU A 175 10.58 -18.45 -8.56
C GLU A 175 9.42 -17.87 -7.73
N GLU A 176 9.40 -18.11 -6.42
CA GLU A 176 8.38 -17.58 -5.52
C GLU A 176 8.47 -16.05 -5.41
N ILE A 177 9.70 -15.52 -5.29
CA ILE A 177 9.96 -14.08 -5.24
C ILE A 177 9.58 -13.43 -6.59
N LYS A 178 9.99 -14.02 -7.72
CA LYS A 178 9.62 -13.54 -9.05
C LYS A 178 8.10 -13.47 -9.23
N PHE A 179 7.38 -14.50 -8.76
CA PHE A 179 5.93 -14.51 -8.84
C PHE A 179 5.27 -13.45 -7.94
N SER A 180 5.82 -13.20 -6.74
CA SER A 180 5.37 -12.11 -5.88
C SER A 180 5.59 -10.74 -6.52
N ILE A 181 6.72 -10.53 -7.21
CA ILE A 181 7.01 -9.31 -7.97
C ILE A 181 6.00 -9.14 -9.13
N LEU A 182 5.75 -10.21 -9.89
CA LEU A 182 4.77 -10.23 -10.98
C LEU A 182 3.36 -9.90 -10.46
N LEU A 183 2.98 -10.52 -9.35
CA LEU A 183 1.70 -10.23 -8.69
C LEU A 183 1.58 -8.75 -8.34
N LYS A 184 2.63 -8.16 -7.76
CA LYS A 184 2.61 -6.77 -7.29
C LYS A 184 2.55 -5.75 -8.42
N LEU A 185 3.41 -5.91 -9.45
CA LEU A 185 3.60 -4.86 -10.44
C LEU A 185 2.68 -5.00 -11.66
N PHE A 186 2.12 -6.19 -11.90
CA PHE A 186 1.32 -6.45 -13.10
C PHE A 186 -0.06 -7.01 -12.79
N ILE A 187 -0.15 -8.11 -12.02
CA ILE A 187 -1.43 -8.78 -11.79
C ILE A 187 -2.37 -7.90 -10.95
N LEU A 188 -1.89 -7.35 -9.83
CA LEU A 188 -2.71 -6.50 -8.97
C LEU A 188 -3.22 -5.22 -9.69
N PRO A 189 -2.38 -4.42 -10.39
CA PRO A 189 -2.86 -3.29 -11.16
C PRO A 189 -3.87 -3.67 -12.25
N PHE A 190 -3.65 -4.83 -12.91
CA PHE A 190 -4.58 -5.33 -13.91
C PHE A 190 -5.94 -5.73 -13.32
N ILE A 191 -5.94 -6.39 -12.16
CA ILE A 191 -7.19 -6.72 -11.44
C ILE A 191 -7.92 -5.44 -11.02
N ILE A 192 -7.19 -4.45 -10.47
CA ILE A 192 -7.79 -3.15 -10.11
C ILE A 192 -8.34 -2.44 -11.35
N PHE A 193 -7.68 -2.52 -12.49
CA PHE A 193 -8.21 -2.01 -13.77
C PHE A 193 -9.55 -2.67 -14.11
N LEU A 194 -9.63 -4.00 -14.08
CA LEU A 194 -10.88 -4.72 -14.37
C LEU A 194 -12.00 -4.36 -13.38
N VAL A 195 -11.68 -4.31 -12.09
CA VAL A 195 -12.66 -3.95 -11.05
C VAL A 195 -13.11 -2.49 -11.20
N SER A 196 -12.21 -1.58 -11.53
CA SER A 196 -12.56 -0.16 -11.77
C SER A 196 -13.50 0.01 -12.96
N LYS A 197 -13.30 -0.79 -14.03
CA LYS A 197 -14.24 -0.83 -15.17
C LYS A 197 -15.59 -1.42 -14.78
N PHE A 198 -15.60 -2.50 -14.01
CA PHE A 198 -16.84 -3.11 -13.50
C PHE A 198 -17.65 -2.15 -12.62
N LEU A 199 -16.96 -1.34 -11.80
CA LEU A 199 -17.59 -0.33 -10.95
C LEU A 199 -17.94 0.98 -11.70
N ASN A 200 -17.74 1.03 -13.01
CA ASN A 200 -17.98 2.20 -13.85
C ASN A 200 -17.24 3.46 -13.36
N PHE A 201 -15.99 3.29 -12.89
CA PHE A 201 -15.16 4.43 -12.52
C PHE A 201 -14.80 5.24 -13.76
N ASN A 202 -14.84 6.58 -13.64
CA ASN A 202 -14.37 7.44 -14.70
C ASN A 202 -12.83 7.38 -14.85
N PHE A 203 -12.30 8.00 -15.91
CA PHE A 203 -10.87 8.02 -16.22
C PHE A 203 -9.99 8.40 -15.01
N TYR A 204 -10.35 9.46 -14.28
CA TYR A 204 -9.55 9.97 -13.17
C TYR A 204 -9.59 9.05 -11.96
N GLN A 205 -10.75 8.50 -11.65
CA GLN A 205 -10.96 7.55 -10.57
C GLN A 205 -10.18 6.26 -10.83
N SER A 206 -10.32 5.68 -12.02
CA SER A 206 -9.58 4.49 -12.44
C SER A 206 -8.07 4.74 -12.41
N SER A 207 -7.62 5.87 -12.97
CA SER A 207 -6.19 6.21 -12.99
C SER A 207 -5.59 6.29 -11.57
N ALA A 208 -6.31 6.86 -10.61
CA ALA A 208 -5.84 6.98 -9.24
C ALA A 208 -5.66 5.60 -8.58
N VAL A 209 -6.68 4.73 -8.63
CA VAL A 209 -6.62 3.42 -7.96
C VAL A 209 -5.65 2.46 -8.65
N ILE A 210 -5.53 2.49 -9.99
CA ILE A 210 -4.59 1.66 -10.75
C ILE A 210 -3.15 2.08 -10.45
N LEU A 211 -2.88 3.39 -10.43
CA LEU A 211 -1.55 3.91 -10.11
C LEU A 211 -1.14 3.52 -8.68
N GLN A 212 -2.06 3.60 -7.72
CA GLN A 212 -1.82 3.17 -6.35
C GLN A 212 -1.55 1.65 -6.27
N ALA A 213 -2.30 0.84 -7.01
CA ALA A 213 -2.08 -0.60 -7.08
C ALA A 213 -0.71 -0.94 -7.70
N ALA A 214 -0.23 -0.15 -8.65
CA ALA A 214 1.06 -0.34 -9.35
C ALA A 214 2.28 0.14 -8.54
N THR A 215 2.09 0.76 -7.38
CA THR A 215 3.21 1.12 -6.51
C THR A 215 4.02 -0.12 -6.10
N PRO A 216 5.34 -0.01 -5.90
CA PRO A 216 6.15 -1.14 -5.45
C PRO A 216 5.74 -1.62 -4.06
N THR A 217 6.31 -2.73 -3.61
CA THR A 217 6.06 -3.30 -2.28
C THR A 217 6.28 -2.28 -1.16
N ALA A 218 5.44 -2.31 -0.13
CA ALA A 218 5.51 -1.39 1.00
C ALA A 218 6.67 -1.69 1.95
N ILE A 219 7.29 -0.65 2.51
CA ILE A 219 8.29 -0.78 3.58
C ILE A 219 7.69 -1.46 4.81
N SER A 220 6.41 -1.25 5.10
CA SER A 220 5.69 -1.87 6.21
C SER A 220 5.73 -3.40 6.19
N THR A 221 5.84 -4.03 5.01
CA THR A 221 5.95 -5.49 4.90
C THR A 221 7.26 -6.02 5.47
N ILE A 222 8.37 -5.25 5.35
CA ILE A 222 9.65 -5.59 5.99
C ILE A 222 9.55 -5.39 7.49
N LEU A 223 9.01 -4.26 7.93
CA LEU A 223 8.87 -3.93 9.35
C LEU A 223 8.01 -4.98 10.07
N MET A 224 6.93 -5.43 9.45
CA MET A 224 6.12 -6.52 9.97
C MET A 224 6.89 -7.84 9.98
N ALA A 225 7.57 -8.21 8.91
CA ALA A 225 8.37 -9.42 8.86
C ALA A 225 9.48 -9.43 9.93
N GLU A 226 10.09 -8.28 10.19
CA GLU A 226 11.09 -8.06 11.24
C GLU A 226 10.49 -8.21 12.64
N ALA A 227 9.37 -7.54 12.90
CA ALA A 227 8.68 -7.58 14.19
C ALA A 227 8.21 -8.99 14.58
N TYR A 228 7.82 -9.81 13.60
CA TYR A 228 7.40 -11.21 13.82
C TYR A 228 8.52 -12.25 13.59
N GLY A 229 9.77 -11.82 13.35
CA GLY A 229 10.91 -12.72 13.17
C GLY A 229 10.81 -13.64 11.95
N VAL A 230 10.06 -13.26 10.90
CA VAL A 230 9.77 -14.10 9.74
C VAL A 230 10.40 -13.53 8.46
N LYS A 231 11.19 -14.33 7.78
CA LYS A 231 11.68 -14.15 6.38
C LYS A 231 11.91 -12.70 5.90
N GLN A 232 12.44 -11.83 6.74
CA GLN A 232 12.74 -10.41 6.45
C GLN A 232 13.53 -10.24 5.14
N LYS A 233 14.54 -11.11 4.88
CA LYS A 233 15.35 -11.08 3.65
C LYS A 233 14.49 -11.20 2.37
N ILE A 234 13.40 -11.97 2.42
CA ILE A 234 12.49 -12.15 1.28
C ILE A 234 11.76 -10.84 1.00
N SER A 235 11.13 -10.23 2.03
CA SER A 235 10.45 -8.93 1.89
C SER A 235 11.41 -7.84 1.39
N SER A 236 12.66 -7.84 1.86
CA SER A 236 13.69 -6.89 1.43
C SER A 236 14.04 -7.04 -0.06
N LYS A 237 14.21 -8.28 -0.55
CA LYS A 237 14.48 -8.56 -1.96
C LYS A 237 13.32 -8.10 -2.85
N ILE A 238 12.07 -8.40 -2.46
CA ILE A 238 10.88 -8.02 -3.21
C ILE A 238 10.74 -6.49 -3.23
N LEU A 239 10.87 -5.82 -2.07
CA LEU A 239 10.80 -4.36 -1.99
C LEU A 239 11.84 -3.70 -2.89
N PHE A 240 13.10 -4.10 -2.79
CA PHE A 240 14.18 -3.55 -3.59
C PHE A 240 13.90 -3.72 -5.10
N THR A 241 13.62 -4.95 -5.52
CA THR A 241 13.40 -5.25 -6.94
C THR A 241 12.15 -4.58 -7.49
N THR A 242 11.02 -4.58 -6.75
CA THR A 242 9.80 -3.91 -7.20
C THR A 242 9.99 -2.40 -7.28
N THR A 243 10.76 -1.80 -6.38
CA THR A 243 11.03 -0.35 -6.43
C THR A 243 11.87 0.01 -7.65
N LEU A 244 12.92 -0.75 -7.99
CA LEU A 244 13.70 -0.53 -9.20
C LEU A 244 12.87 -0.69 -10.47
N ILE A 245 12.09 -1.76 -10.57
CA ILE A 245 11.25 -2.03 -11.75
C ILE A 245 10.15 -0.97 -11.88
N SER A 246 9.62 -0.46 -10.76
CA SER A 246 8.56 0.55 -10.76
C SER A 246 8.96 1.88 -11.41
N ILE A 247 10.26 2.18 -11.45
CA ILE A 247 10.79 3.38 -12.14
C ILE A 247 10.41 3.34 -13.62
N ILE A 248 10.35 2.15 -14.21
CA ILE A 248 9.99 1.95 -15.61
C ILE A 248 8.49 1.65 -15.75
N THR A 249 7.94 0.77 -14.91
CA THR A 249 6.55 0.31 -15.08
C THR A 249 5.52 1.38 -14.80
N ILE A 250 5.76 2.31 -13.87
CA ILE A 250 4.80 3.39 -13.57
C ILE A 250 4.66 4.39 -14.73
N PRO A 251 5.73 4.93 -15.34
CA PRO A 251 5.60 5.75 -16.54
C PRO A 251 4.92 5.03 -17.70
N LEU A 252 5.28 3.76 -17.96
CA LEU A 252 4.62 2.96 -19.01
C LEU A 252 3.14 2.75 -18.71
N LEU A 253 2.77 2.48 -17.46
CA LEU A 253 1.38 2.37 -17.05
C LEU A 253 0.62 3.68 -17.28
N LYS A 254 1.24 4.84 -16.99
CA LYS A 254 0.62 6.14 -17.25
C LYS A 254 0.35 6.36 -18.73
N MET A 255 1.29 5.96 -19.61
CA MET A 255 1.07 6.01 -21.07
C MET A 255 -0.07 5.09 -21.48
N PHE A 256 -0.10 3.86 -20.94
CA PHE A 256 -1.19 2.91 -21.20
C PHE A 256 -2.56 3.47 -20.78
N MET A 257 -2.65 4.05 -19.58
CA MET A 257 -3.90 4.64 -19.10
C MET A 257 -4.42 5.74 -20.04
N ASN A 258 -3.55 6.59 -20.59
CA ASN A 258 -3.95 7.64 -21.51
C ASN A 258 -4.48 7.11 -22.86
N LEU A 259 -4.16 5.85 -23.23
CA LEU A 259 -4.58 5.24 -24.48
C LEU A 259 -5.86 4.40 -24.33
N PHE A 260 -6.10 3.78 -23.17
CA PHE A 260 -7.11 2.71 -23.00
C PHE A 260 -8.16 2.97 -21.92
N ILE A 261 -8.01 3.97 -21.11
CA ILE A 261 -8.97 4.38 -20.08
C ILE A 261 -9.64 5.69 -20.47
#